data_b02eda22f5d2331eeb3cc8766cbc5d01
#
_entry.id   b02eda22f5d2331eeb3cc8766cbc5d01
#
_cell.length_a   1.000
_cell.length_b   1.000
_cell.length_c   1.000
_cell.angle_alpha   90.00
_cell.angle_beta   90.00
_cell.angle_gamma   90.00
#
_symmetry.space_group_name_H-M   'P 1'
#
loop_
_entity.id
_entity.type
_entity.pdbx_description
1 polymer ?
#
loop_
_entity_poly.entity_id
_entity_poly.type
_entity_poly.pdbx_seq_one_letter_code
_entity_poly.pdbx_strand_id
1 'polypeptide(L)'
;LFRSLLQEQEGRQAGQREQRDAKREHHRLALRRAATGGESCFFLGTDSAPHTDALKEHACGCAGCFTATNTMALLAHVFEEEGALDRLEGFASLHGPAFYRLPANETTIRLVKHEQPQTTPEKILTEVGPVTVFNPGFPVFWHVEP
;
A
#
# COMPACT_ATOMS: atom_id res chain seq x y z
N LEU A 1 -2.78 -7.09 2.73
CA LEU A 1 -3.06 -6.97 1.30
C LEU A 1 -2.00 -6.16 0.57
N PHE A 2 -1.71 -4.94 1.02
CA PHE A 2 -0.83 -3.98 0.34
C PHE A 2 0.58 -4.53 0.10
N ARG A 3 1.23 -5.07 1.14
CA ARG A 3 2.55 -5.70 1.03
C ARG A 3 2.57 -6.83 0.00
N SER A 4 1.49 -7.60 -0.08
CA SER A 4 1.38 -8.73 -1.01
C SER A 4 1.20 -8.33 -2.47
N LEU A 5 0.69 -7.11 -2.74
CA LEU A 5 0.58 -6.58 -4.10
C LEU A 5 1.93 -6.13 -4.66
N LEU A 6 2.85 -5.70 -3.78
CA LEU A 6 4.09 -5.01 -4.15
C LEU A 6 5.36 -5.87 -4.07
N GLN A 7 5.33 -7.00 -3.35
CA GLN A 7 6.54 -7.75 -3.04
C GLN A 7 7.08 -8.52 -4.25
N GLU A 8 8.16 -7.99 -4.84
CA GLU A 8 8.92 -8.62 -5.91
C GLU A 8 10.33 -9.11 -5.47
N GLN A 9 10.72 -8.91 -4.21
CA GLN A 9 12.09 -9.26 -3.81
C GLN A 9 12.17 -10.27 -2.68
N GLU A 10 12.78 -11.39 -3.04
CA GLU A 10 13.43 -12.31 -2.12
C GLU A 10 14.60 -11.61 -1.41
N GLY A 11 14.64 -11.77 -0.12
CA GLY A 11 15.89 -11.75 0.60
C GLY A 11 16.25 -10.46 1.31
N ARG A 12 16.02 -10.44 2.59
CA ARG A 12 16.99 -10.45 3.69
C ARG A 12 16.31 -10.13 5.01
N GLN A 13 16.33 -11.11 5.90
CA GLN A 13 16.28 -10.99 7.36
C GLN A 13 15.21 -10.08 7.97
N ALA A 14 13.95 -10.47 7.81
CA ALA A 14 12.94 -10.24 8.80
C ALA A 14 12.67 -11.58 9.50
N GLY A 15 12.45 -11.57 10.81
CA GLY A 15 12.42 -12.76 11.63
C GLY A 15 11.51 -13.89 11.11
N GLN A 16 11.79 -15.11 11.49
CA GLN A 16 11.16 -16.36 11.01
C GLN A 16 9.62 -16.38 11.02
N ARG A 17 8.95 -15.41 11.65
CA ARG A 17 7.49 -15.24 11.64
C ARG A 17 6.99 -14.55 10.38
N GLU A 18 7.73 -13.59 9.83
CA GLU A 18 7.35 -12.91 8.57
C GLU A 18 7.49 -13.82 7.34
N GLN A 19 8.37 -14.82 7.38
CA GLN A 19 8.50 -15.79 6.28
C GLN A 19 7.27 -16.70 6.12
N ARG A 20 6.45 -16.89 7.17
CA ARG A 20 5.22 -17.73 7.08
C ARG A 20 4.11 -17.03 6.31
N ASP A 21 4.11 -15.68 6.28
CA ASP A 21 3.08 -14.88 5.62
C ASP A 21 3.50 -14.36 4.23
N ALA A 22 4.74 -14.66 3.79
CA ALA A 22 5.18 -14.38 2.43
C ALA A 22 4.31 -15.19 1.45
N LYS A 23 3.31 -14.52 0.88
CA LYS A 23 2.44 -15.14 -0.11
C LYS A 23 3.27 -15.52 -1.32
N ARG A 24 3.03 -16.73 -1.83
CA ARG A 24 3.72 -17.21 -3.03
C ARG A 24 3.39 -16.28 -4.22
N GLU A 25 4.27 -16.22 -5.20
CA GLU A 25 4.13 -15.35 -6.37
C GLU A 25 2.75 -15.46 -7.05
N HIS A 26 2.21 -16.67 -7.18
CA HIS A 26 0.88 -16.85 -7.76
C HIS A 26 -0.24 -16.18 -6.92
N HIS A 27 -0.08 -16.08 -5.59
CA HIS A 27 -1.01 -15.34 -4.74
C HIS A 27 -0.89 -13.83 -4.99
N ARG A 28 0.33 -13.31 -5.15
CA ARG A 28 0.57 -11.91 -5.50
C ARG A 28 -0.13 -11.55 -6.81
N LEU A 29 0.09 -12.36 -7.86
CA LEU A 29 -0.53 -12.16 -9.16
C LEU A 29 -2.06 -12.25 -9.10
N ALA A 30 -2.61 -13.19 -8.33
CA ALA A 30 -4.05 -13.31 -8.15
C ALA A 30 -4.64 -12.07 -7.45
N LEU A 31 -3.97 -11.53 -6.43
CA LEU A 31 -4.38 -10.31 -5.74
C LEU A 31 -4.30 -9.07 -6.66
N ARG A 32 -3.24 -8.95 -7.46
CA ARG A 32 -3.13 -7.87 -8.44
C ARG A 32 -4.28 -7.92 -9.44
N ARG A 33 -4.55 -9.08 -10.03
CA ARG A 33 -5.68 -9.25 -10.96
C ARG A 33 -7.03 -8.92 -10.32
N ALA A 34 -7.26 -9.33 -9.08
CA ALA A 34 -8.49 -9.02 -8.36
C ALA A 34 -8.62 -7.51 -8.11
N ALA A 35 -7.55 -6.84 -7.66
CA ALA A 35 -7.58 -5.40 -7.39
C ALA A 35 -7.77 -4.57 -8.66
N THR A 36 -7.12 -4.96 -9.77
CA THR A 36 -7.12 -4.21 -11.03
C THR A 36 -8.20 -4.67 -12.01
N GLY A 37 -8.94 -5.73 -11.69
CA GLY A 37 -9.98 -6.30 -12.55
C GLY A 37 -11.22 -5.41 -12.75
N GLY A 38 -11.46 -4.44 -11.87
CA GLY A 38 -12.59 -3.52 -11.95
C GLY A 38 -13.88 -4.06 -11.33
N GLU A 39 -13.85 -5.23 -10.71
CA GLU A 39 -15.02 -5.79 -10.03
C GLU A 39 -15.31 -5.01 -8.73
N SER A 40 -16.55 -4.57 -8.54
CA SER A 40 -16.95 -3.70 -7.42
C SER A 40 -16.92 -4.37 -6.04
N CYS A 41 -16.76 -5.69 -5.98
CA CYS A 41 -16.58 -6.42 -4.71
C CYS A 41 -15.15 -6.28 -4.16
N PHE A 42 -14.21 -5.79 -4.95
CA PHE A 42 -12.84 -5.50 -4.52
C PHE A 42 -12.65 -4.00 -4.36
N PHE A 43 -12.19 -3.59 -3.19
CA PHE A 43 -11.88 -2.19 -2.88
C PHE A 43 -10.73 -2.07 -1.89
N LEU A 44 -10.19 -0.87 -1.78
CA LEU A 44 -9.04 -0.58 -0.95
C LEU A 44 -9.36 -0.72 0.54
N GLY A 45 -8.54 -1.55 1.21
CA GLY A 45 -8.40 -1.57 2.65
C GLY A 45 -6.90 -1.55 2.95
N THR A 46 -6.38 -0.41 3.41
CA THR A 46 -4.94 -0.22 3.60
C THR A 46 -4.38 -1.05 4.74
N ASP A 47 -5.16 -1.19 5.82
CA ASP A 47 -4.69 -1.78 7.08
C ASP A 47 -3.34 -1.18 7.52
N SER A 48 -3.19 0.13 7.32
CA SER A 48 -1.96 0.85 7.62
C SER A 48 -1.74 0.88 9.13
N ALA A 49 -0.57 0.41 9.58
CA ALA A 49 -0.26 0.17 10.98
C ALA A 49 0.94 1.00 11.46
N PRO A 50 0.72 2.25 11.91
CA PRO A 50 1.76 3.16 12.35
C PRO A 50 2.23 2.87 13.79
N HIS A 51 2.62 1.62 14.07
CA HIS A 51 3.21 1.27 15.36
C HIS A 51 4.65 1.79 15.45
N THR A 52 5.04 2.28 16.61
CA THR A 52 6.44 2.68 16.86
C THR A 52 7.38 1.48 16.73
N ASP A 53 8.63 1.75 16.38
CA ASP A 53 9.65 0.70 16.23
C ASP A 53 9.80 -0.13 17.50
N ALA A 54 9.75 0.50 18.67
CA ALA A 54 9.82 -0.18 19.98
C ALA A 54 8.68 -1.20 20.16
N LEU A 55 7.46 -0.92 19.69
CA LEU A 55 6.34 -1.85 19.73
C LEU A 55 6.47 -2.97 18.71
N LYS A 56 7.11 -2.71 17.57
CA LYS A 56 7.37 -3.72 16.55
C LYS A 56 8.47 -4.70 16.92
N GLU A 57 9.50 -4.23 17.62
CA GLU A 57 10.65 -5.02 18.05
C GLU A 57 10.45 -5.74 19.38
N HIS A 58 9.29 -5.59 20.01
CA HIS A 58 8.95 -6.27 21.26
C HIS A 58 8.65 -7.75 21.04
N ALA A 59 8.80 -8.58 22.11
CA ALA A 59 8.53 -10.02 22.05
C ALA A 59 7.12 -10.40 21.58
N CYS A 60 6.13 -9.53 21.82
CA CYS A 60 4.76 -9.65 21.31
C CYS A 60 4.51 -8.83 20.03
N GLY A 61 5.55 -8.41 19.33
CA GLY A 61 5.64 -7.46 18.26
C GLY A 61 4.35 -7.17 17.47
N CYS A 62 4.02 -5.89 17.30
CA CYS A 62 2.87 -5.47 16.52
C CYS A 62 3.11 -5.72 15.02
N ALA A 63 2.22 -6.48 14.39
CA ALA A 63 2.28 -6.76 12.97
C ALA A 63 1.81 -5.55 12.13
N GLY A 64 2.04 -5.60 10.81
CA GLY A 64 1.57 -4.62 9.85
C GLY A 64 2.65 -3.65 9.37
N CYS A 65 2.32 -2.89 8.33
CA CYS A 65 3.20 -1.91 7.70
C CYS A 65 2.55 -0.53 7.71
N PHE A 66 3.33 0.53 7.91
CA PHE A 66 2.84 1.89 7.80
C PHE A 66 2.93 2.36 6.34
N THR A 67 1.82 2.33 5.62
CA THR A 67 1.73 2.63 4.19
C THR A 67 1.00 3.93 3.87
N ALA A 68 0.37 4.58 4.85
CA ALA A 68 -0.53 5.73 4.60
C ALA A 68 0.13 6.87 3.83
N THR A 69 1.44 7.09 4.01
CA THR A 69 2.20 8.16 3.37
C THR A 69 2.38 8.01 1.87
N ASN A 70 2.31 6.78 1.35
CA ASN A 70 2.61 6.48 -0.06
C ASN A 70 1.60 5.54 -0.73
N THR A 71 0.50 5.23 -0.05
CA THR A 71 -0.54 4.31 -0.53
C THR A 71 -1.00 4.60 -1.96
N MET A 72 -1.41 5.85 -2.24
CA MET A 72 -1.99 6.20 -3.54
C MET A 72 -0.95 6.17 -4.66
N ALA A 73 0.27 6.61 -4.39
CA ALA A 73 1.38 6.55 -5.34
C ALA A 73 1.74 5.09 -5.69
N LEU A 74 1.78 4.21 -4.69
CA LEU A 74 2.03 2.77 -4.88
C LEU A 74 0.89 2.08 -5.62
N LEU A 75 -0.36 2.44 -5.36
CA LEU A 75 -1.50 1.92 -6.13
C LEU A 75 -1.43 2.35 -7.59
N ALA A 76 -1.15 3.64 -7.85
CA ALA A 76 -0.99 4.13 -9.22
C ALA A 76 0.10 3.37 -9.98
N HIS A 77 1.24 3.09 -9.31
CA HIS A 77 2.31 2.26 -9.88
C HIS A 77 1.82 0.85 -10.25
N VAL A 78 1.14 0.15 -9.33
CA VAL A 78 0.61 -1.20 -9.59
C VAL A 78 -0.44 -1.20 -10.70
N PHE A 79 -1.38 -0.24 -10.69
CA PHE A 79 -2.43 -0.15 -11.69
C PHE A 79 -1.88 0.24 -13.07
N GLU A 80 -0.81 1.04 -13.13
CA GLU A 80 -0.10 1.33 -14.37
C GLU A 80 0.55 0.09 -14.96
N GLU A 81 1.27 -0.69 -14.14
CA GLU A 81 1.92 -1.95 -14.58
C GLU A 81 0.91 -2.97 -15.13
N GLU A 82 -0.31 -3.00 -14.58
CA GLU A 82 -1.40 -3.86 -15.05
C GLU A 82 -2.24 -3.23 -16.18
N GLY A 83 -1.91 -2.01 -16.63
CA GLY A 83 -2.66 -1.29 -17.67
C GLY A 83 -4.09 -0.95 -17.28
N ALA A 84 -4.35 -0.67 -16.01
CA ALA A 84 -5.67 -0.52 -15.40
C ALA A 84 -5.87 0.79 -14.63
N LEU A 85 -5.13 1.85 -14.97
CA LEU A 85 -5.24 3.15 -14.30
C LEU A 85 -6.66 3.72 -14.31
N ASP A 86 -7.43 3.45 -15.36
CA ASP A 86 -8.84 3.81 -15.50
C ASP A 86 -9.76 3.20 -14.42
N ARG A 87 -9.31 2.14 -13.75
CA ARG A 87 -10.06 1.44 -12.70
C ARG A 87 -9.63 1.82 -11.28
N LEU A 88 -8.55 2.60 -11.16
CA LEU A 88 -7.98 2.96 -9.86
C LEU A 88 -8.98 3.73 -8.98
N GLU A 89 -9.71 4.68 -9.53
CA GLU A 89 -10.70 5.45 -8.79
C GLU A 89 -11.82 4.55 -8.23
N GLY A 90 -12.32 3.62 -9.04
CA GLY A 90 -13.30 2.62 -8.60
C GLY A 90 -12.81 1.85 -7.39
N PHE A 91 -11.62 1.27 -7.49
CA PHE A 91 -11.00 0.47 -6.42
C PHE A 91 -10.70 1.29 -5.16
N ALA A 92 -10.14 2.49 -5.31
CA ALA A 92 -9.65 3.27 -4.18
C ALA A 92 -10.71 4.12 -3.48
N SER A 93 -11.75 4.57 -4.21
CA SER A 93 -12.63 5.65 -3.74
C SER A 93 -14.12 5.38 -3.87
N LEU A 94 -14.57 4.52 -4.79
CA LEU A 94 -16.00 4.36 -5.09
C LEU A 94 -16.60 3.04 -4.59
N HIS A 95 -15.90 1.92 -4.78
CA HIS A 95 -16.45 0.61 -4.45
C HIS A 95 -16.64 0.42 -2.94
N GLY A 96 -15.69 0.93 -2.10
CA GLY A 96 -15.79 0.86 -0.64
C GLY A 96 -17.02 1.60 -0.11
N PRO A 97 -17.20 2.89 -0.40
CA PRO A 97 -18.40 3.63 -0.04
C PRO A 97 -19.69 2.95 -0.53
N ALA A 98 -19.73 2.48 -1.77
CA ALA A 98 -20.90 1.77 -2.29
C ALA A 98 -21.23 0.50 -1.49
N PHE A 99 -20.21 -0.30 -1.13
CA PHE A 99 -20.38 -1.49 -0.31
C PHE A 99 -20.95 -1.17 1.08
N TYR A 100 -20.42 -0.13 1.73
CA TYR A 100 -20.88 0.29 3.06
C TYR A 100 -22.12 1.20 3.04
N ARG A 101 -22.68 1.52 1.86
CA ARG A 101 -23.80 2.43 1.66
C ARG A 101 -23.52 3.83 2.23
N LEU A 102 -22.31 4.30 2.04
CA LEU A 102 -21.86 5.63 2.41
C LEU A 102 -21.76 6.52 1.18
N PRO A 103 -21.88 7.85 1.31
CA PRO A 103 -21.61 8.75 0.20
C PRO A 103 -20.11 8.67 -0.17
N ALA A 104 -19.80 8.78 -1.45
CA ALA A 104 -18.43 8.96 -1.90
C ALA A 104 -17.90 10.34 -1.47
N ASN A 105 -16.58 10.47 -1.32
CA ASN A 105 -15.95 11.76 -1.07
C ASN A 105 -16.14 12.70 -2.26
N GLU A 106 -16.43 13.96 -1.99
CA GLU A 106 -16.57 15.00 -3.02
C GLU A 106 -15.23 15.61 -3.43
N THR A 107 -14.24 15.57 -2.50
CA THR A 107 -12.90 16.07 -2.77
C THR A 107 -12.08 15.05 -3.55
N THR A 108 -11.26 15.55 -4.47
CA THR A 108 -10.37 14.74 -5.30
C THR A 108 -8.92 15.05 -5.00
N ILE A 109 -8.06 14.07 -5.25
CA ILE A 109 -6.61 14.24 -5.30
C ILE A 109 -6.15 14.03 -6.75
N ARG A 110 -5.04 14.63 -7.11
CA ARG A 110 -4.40 14.42 -8.40
C ARG A 110 -3.21 13.46 -8.24
N LEU A 111 -3.14 12.46 -9.09
CA LEU A 111 -1.97 11.59 -9.20
C LEU A 111 -1.19 11.97 -10.46
N VAL A 112 0.06 12.37 -10.28
CA VAL A 112 0.92 12.83 -11.37
C VAL A 112 2.18 11.99 -11.42
N LYS A 113 2.54 11.52 -12.62
CA LYS A 113 3.80 10.80 -12.84
C LYS A 113 4.90 11.79 -13.17
N HIS A 114 5.97 11.77 -12.36
CA HIS A 114 7.15 12.62 -12.52
C HIS A 114 8.33 11.84 -13.10
N GLU A 115 9.33 12.55 -13.60
CA GLU A 115 10.60 11.95 -14.05
C GLU A 115 11.47 11.52 -12.87
N GLN A 116 11.33 12.15 -11.72
CA GLN A 116 12.05 11.84 -10.50
C GLN A 116 11.17 10.99 -9.56
N PRO A 117 11.74 9.97 -8.92
CA PRO A 117 10.98 9.16 -7.97
C PRO A 117 10.61 9.95 -6.72
N GLN A 118 9.49 9.59 -6.12
CA GLN A 118 9.06 10.14 -4.84
C GLN A 118 10.09 9.85 -3.74
N THR A 119 10.47 10.87 -2.98
CA THR A 119 11.27 10.71 -1.77
C THR A 119 10.34 10.44 -0.59
N THR A 120 10.42 9.24 -0.04
CA THR A 120 9.67 8.87 1.16
C THR A 120 10.65 8.83 2.34
N PRO A 121 10.37 9.49 3.46
CA PRO A 121 11.24 9.40 4.63
C PRO A 121 11.26 7.96 5.16
N GLU A 122 12.43 7.51 5.61
CA GLU A 122 12.56 6.18 6.19
C GLU A 122 11.72 6.05 7.48
N LYS A 123 11.68 7.11 8.28
CA LYS A 123 10.95 7.17 9.55
C LYS A 123 10.24 8.50 9.74
N ILE A 124 9.11 8.45 10.42
CA ILE A 124 8.41 9.63 10.92
C ILE A 124 8.60 9.66 12.44
N LEU A 125 9.10 10.78 12.95
CA LEU A 125 9.27 10.99 14.39
C LEU A 125 7.92 11.46 14.97
N THR A 126 7.46 10.77 15.99
CA THR A 126 6.28 11.13 16.77
C THR A 126 6.64 11.36 18.23
N GLU A 127 5.73 11.93 19.02
CA GLU A 127 5.91 12.15 20.46
C GLU A 127 6.16 10.86 21.24
N VAL A 128 5.65 9.72 20.74
CA VAL A 128 5.79 8.40 21.38
C VAL A 128 6.90 7.54 20.79
N GLY A 129 7.63 8.06 19.80
CA GLY A 129 8.77 7.37 19.18
C GLY A 129 8.74 7.34 17.66
N PRO A 130 9.79 6.83 17.02
CA PRO A 130 9.87 6.71 15.57
C PRO A 130 8.95 5.61 15.03
N VAL A 131 8.35 5.89 13.88
CA VAL A 131 7.52 4.96 13.10
C VAL A 131 8.20 4.74 11.75
N THR A 132 8.57 3.51 11.45
CA THR A 132 9.17 3.16 10.16
C THR A 132 8.13 3.16 9.06
N VAL A 133 8.38 3.92 7.99
CA VAL A 133 7.52 4.01 6.80
C VAL A 133 7.79 2.81 5.89
N PHE A 134 6.74 2.30 5.26
CA PHE A 134 6.89 1.20 4.31
C PHE A 134 7.70 1.64 3.09
N ASN A 135 8.80 0.92 2.83
CA ASN A 135 9.61 1.08 1.62
C ASN A 135 9.32 -0.09 0.67
N PRO A 136 8.86 0.15 -0.56
CA PRO A 136 8.57 -0.90 -1.53
C PRO A 136 9.84 -1.58 -2.09
N GLY A 137 11.02 -0.96 -1.92
CA GLY A 137 12.30 -1.47 -2.44
C GLY A 137 12.57 -1.12 -3.91
N PHE A 138 11.71 -0.32 -4.54
CA PHE A 138 11.85 0.18 -5.91
C PHE A 138 11.44 1.65 -6.01
N PRO A 139 11.89 2.40 -7.05
CA PRO A 139 11.51 3.79 -7.22
C PRO A 139 10.04 3.94 -7.62
N VAL A 140 9.32 4.86 -6.97
CA VAL A 140 7.91 5.20 -7.27
C VAL A 140 7.87 6.58 -7.90
N PHE A 141 7.39 6.66 -9.13
CA PHE A 141 7.36 7.90 -9.92
C PHE A 141 6.03 8.66 -9.85
N TRP A 142 5.01 8.06 -9.23
CA TRP A 142 3.72 8.68 -9.00
C TRP A 142 3.74 9.54 -7.73
N HIS A 143 3.16 10.72 -7.82
CA HIS A 143 3.05 11.69 -6.72
C HIS A 143 1.59 12.05 -6.50
N VAL A 144 1.24 12.32 -5.24
CA VAL A 144 -0.07 12.89 -4.89
C VAL A 144 0.08 14.40 -4.84
N GLU A 145 -0.71 15.10 -5.62
CA GLU A 145 -0.83 16.55 -5.61
C GLU A 145 -2.23 16.95 -5.10
N PRO A 146 -2.32 18.04 -4.34
CA PRO A 146 -3.61 18.55 -3.83
C PRO A 146 -4.53 19.07 -4.95
#